data_e0cea79652926a58ef2f8d73ea727233
#
_entry.id   e0cea79652926a58ef2f8d73ea727233
#
_cell.length_a   1.000
_cell.length_b   1.000
_cell.length_c   1.000
_cell.angle_alpha   90.00
_cell.angle_beta   90.00
_cell.angle_gamma   90.00
#
_symmetry.space_group_name_H-M   'P 1'
#
loop_
_entity.id
_entity.type
_entity.pdbx_description
1 polymer ?
#
loop_
_entity_poly.entity_id
_entity_poly.type
_entity_poly.pdbx_seq_one_letter_code
_entity_poly.pdbx_strand_id
1 'polypeptide(L)'
;MKFTINKTDILDVLSNIQGLTGHKSSLAITETVLIQTTDSGIKIAATDLETGFVGLYPAKVASQGTIAINARKLYEIVKEFPSNEININEIENHWVEISNNKVNYHIVGMNPDDFPEIPTIEDISFLKIKSAAFKKMIDKTIIISVATDDRRVHINGIYFEKIKINNQNTIRMVSTDGSRLSLVDYIPESAAGKFDIPLEAGIIIPKKGLTEVNRFLDQKGDVQTGNKDNHFIVKKDTETIIIRLLEGEFPKYSEIIDKGDASIITINRKMFLNMLKRMSILYSDNYKGVVFNFHKDKLIITATNPDLGESKEDMDIDYKGNKIETAFNPKFFIDTLNIIDEQKPCFIEGKEDKQFLSVIMPMRI
;
A
#
# COMPACT_ATOMS: atom_id res chain seq x y z
N MET A 1 25.41 24.91 -6.44
CA MET A 1 25.43 23.45 -6.70
C MET A 1 25.43 23.15 -8.18
N LYS A 2 26.20 22.14 -8.65
CA LYS A 2 26.17 21.73 -10.08
C LYS A 2 26.49 20.25 -10.23
N PHE A 3 25.64 19.52 -10.97
CA PHE A 3 25.84 18.10 -11.26
C PHE A 3 25.19 17.67 -12.57
N THR A 4 25.61 16.53 -13.09
CA THR A 4 25.02 15.87 -14.27
C THR A 4 24.56 14.47 -13.86
N ILE A 5 23.32 14.13 -14.22
CA ILE A 5 22.69 12.84 -13.88
C ILE A 5 22.06 12.20 -15.11
N ASN A 6 21.93 10.88 -15.08
CA ASN A 6 21.22 10.12 -16.10
C ASN A 6 19.70 10.36 -15.99
N LYS A 7 19.05 10.62 -17.11
CA LYS A 7 17.59 10.84 -17.17
C LYS A 7 16.80 9.68 -16.55
N THR A 8 17.20 8.44 -16.83
CA THR A 8 16.50 7.25 -16.32
C THR A 8 16.51 7.23 -14.81
N ASP A 9 17.67 7.44 -14.20
CA ASP A 9 17.83 7.33 -12.74
C ASP A 9 16.99 8.36 -11.99
N ILE A 10 17.01 9.62 -12.46
CA ILE A 10 16.22 10.69 -11.83
C ILE A 10 14.73 10.58 -12.15
N LEU A 11 14.35 10.10 -13.34
CA LEU A 11 12.95 9.92 -13.72
C LEU A 11 12.25 8.86 -12.87
N ASP A 12 12.92 7.73 -12.66
CA ASP A 12 12.37 6.61 -11.89
C ASP A 12 12.10 7.03 -10.44
N VAL A 13 13.06 7.68 -9.79
CA VAL A 13 12.85 8.15 -8.42
C VAL A 13 11.77 9.21 -8.33
N LEU A 14 11.77 10.20 -9.23
CA LEU A 14 10.75 11.26 -9.24
C LEU A 14 9.35 10.68 -9.49
N SER A 15 9.21 9.64 -10.30
CA SER A 15 7.95 8.92 -10.52
C SER A 15 7.47 8.26 -9.22
N ASN A 16 8.37 7.57 -8.52
CA ASN A 16 8.03 6.82 -7.30
C ASN A 16 7.62 7.72 -6.13
N ILE A 17 8.23 8.92 -6.00
CA ILE A 17 7.94 9.83 -4.89
C ILE A 17 6.77 10.81 -5.14
N GLN A 18 6.09 10.75 -6.30
CA GLN A 18 4.95 11.63 -6.59
C GLN A 18 3.82 11.51 -5.55
N GLY A 19 3.65 10.34 -4.92
CA GLY A 19 2.66 10.14 -3.87
C GLY A 19 3.00 10.89 -2.58
N LEU A 20 4.27 11.12 -2.27
CA LEU A 20 4.72 11.89 -1.11
C LEU A 20 4.60 13.40 -1.35
N THR A 21 4.88 13.86 -2.56
CA THR A 21 5.00 15.29 -2.88
C THR A 21 3.80 15.86 -3.66
N GLY A 22 2.87 15.02 -4.11
CA GLY A 22 1.77 15.40 -4.99
C GLY A 22 0.51 15.95 -4.31
N HIS A 23 0.43 15.93 -2.98
CA HIS A 23 -0.71 16.45 -2.25
C HIS A 23 -0.48 17.92 -1.89
N LYS A 24 -1.51 18.77 -2.12
CA LYS A 24 -1.48 20.14 -1.60
C LYS A 24 -1.37 20.09 -0.08
N SER A 25 -0.23 20.53 0.42
CA SER A 25 0.05 20.63 1.84
C SER A 25 -0.07 22.07 2.31
N SER A 26 -0.35 22.28 3.60
CA SER A 26 -0.23 23.59 4.23
C SER A 26 1.21 24.12 4.23
N LEU A 27 2.18 23.23 4.05
CA LEU A 27 3.61 23.53 3.95
C LEU A 27 4.08 23.30 2.52
N ALA A 28 4.22 24.37 1.73
CA ALA A 28 4.62 24.30 0.33
C ALA A 28 5.95 23.55 0.09
N ILE A 29 6.87 23.58 1.07
CA ILE A 29 8.17 22.91 0.98
C ILE A 29 8.03 21.38 0.87
N THR A 30 6.96 20.77 1.40
CA THR A 30 6.70 19.31 1.25
C THR A 30 6.27 18.90 -0.16
N GLU A 31 5.94 19.86 -1.03
CA GLU A 31 5.73 19.62 -2.46
C GLU A 31 7.06 19.56 -3.24
N THR A 32 8.20 19.76 -2.56
CA THR A 32 9.52 19.74 -3.16
C THR A 32 10.24 18.42 -2.93
N VAL A 33 11.22 18.18 -3.75
CA VAL A 33 12.28 17.19 -3.54
C VAL A 33 13.56 17.94 -3.16
N LEU A 34 14.18 17.50 -2.08
CA LEU A 34 15.50 17.97 -1.65
C LEU A 34 16.57 17.18 -2.37
N ILE A 35 17.48 17.84 -3.07
CA ILE A 35 18.63 17.24 -3.73
C ILE A 35 19.89 17.79 -3.13
N GLN A 36 20.71 16.93 -2.57
CA GLN A 36 21.99 17.25 -1.97
C GLN A 36 23.10 16.51 -2.68
N THR A 37 24.16 17.18 -3.08
CA THR A 37 25.35 16.53 -3.64
C THR A 37 26.16 15.85 -2.54
N THR A 38 26.74 14.71 -2.87
CA THR A 38 27.66 13.93 -2.04
C THR A 38 28.97 13.72 -2.81
N ASP A 39 29.97 13.12 -2.17
CA ASP A 39 31.26 12.82 -2.84
C ASP A 39 31.12 11.82 -3.99
N SER A 40 30.10 10.96 -3.96
CA SER A 40 29.90 9.89 -4.95
C SER A 40 28.67 10.07 -5.84
N GLY A 41 27.91 11.16 -5.69
CA GLY A 41 26.67 11.39 -6.44
C GLY A 41 25.75 12.36 -5.77
N ILE A 42 24.46 12.08 -5.79
CA ILE A 42 23.44 12.90 -5.15
C ILE A 42 22.58 12.08 -4.18
N LYS A 43 22.14 12.73 -3.11
CA LYS A 43 21.10 12.28 -2.20
C LYS A 43 19.81 13.00 -2.57
N ILE A 44 18.75 12.23 -2.78
CA ILE A 44 17.40 12.74 -3.04
C ILE A 44 16.54 12.41 -1.83
N ALA A 45 15.80 13.41 -1.32
CA ALA A 45 14.88 13.23 -0.21
C ALA A 45 13.52 13.87 -0.50
N ALA A 46 12.45 13.23 -0.02
CA ALA A 46 11.07 13.73 -0.11
C ALA A 46 10.29 13.33 1.15
N THR A 47 9.35 14.14 1.59
CA THR A 47 8.52 13.83 2.76
C THR A 47 7.18 14.55 2.74
N ASP A 48 6.17 13.88 3.31
CA ASP A 48 4.87 14.48 3.66
C ASP A 48 4.70 14.66 5.18
N LEU A 49 5.80 14.63 5.95
CA LEU A 49 5.94 14.66 7.40
C LEU A 49 5.60 13.35 8.13
N GLU A 50 4.81 12.47 7.53
CA GLU A 50 4.47 11.16 8.08
C GLU A 50 5.32 10.05 7.44
N THR A 51 5.63 10.22 6.16
CA THR A 51 6.45 9.30 5.38
C THR A 51 7.60 10.06 4.75
N GLY A 52 8.81 9.59 4.97
CA GLY A 52 10.05 10.11 4.39
C GLY A 52 10.64 9.11 3.39
N PHE A 53 11.18 9.63 2.31
CA PHE A 53 11.98 8.89 1.34
C PHE A 53 13.39 9.47 1.29
N VAL A 54 14.39 8.62 1.23
CA VAL A 54 15.81 8.98 1.00
C VAL A 54 16.43 7.98 0.05
N GLY A 55 17.08 8.46 -1.01
CA GLY A 55 17.80 7.63 -1.97
C GLY A 55 19.14 8.24 -2.38
N LEU A 56 20.11 7.39 -2.71
CA LEU A 56 21.44 7.78 -3.20
C LEU A 56 21.58 7.33 -4.65
N TYR A 57 21.97 8.26 -5.53
CA TYR A 57 22.06 8.03 -6.97
C TYR A 57 23.40 8.50 -7.52
N PRO A 58 23.99 7.75 -8.47
CA PRO A 58 25.23 8.15 -9.09
C PRO A 58 25.03 9.43 -9.93
N ALA A 59 25.90 10.40 -9.77
CA ALA A 59 25.92 11.63 -10.55
C ALA A 59 27.35 12.17 -10.67
N LYS A 60 27.63 12.92 -11.72
CA LYS A 60 28.90 13.63 -11.90
C LYS A 60 28.77 15.00 -11.21
N VAL A 61 29.31 15.16 -10.05
CA VAL A 61 29.25 16.39 -9.25
C VAL A 61 30.40 17.32 -9.64
N ALA A 62 30.06 18.54 -10.07
CA ALA A 62 31.00 19.60 -10.39
C ALA A 62 31.17 20.61 -9.25
N SER A 63 30.11 20.89 -8.47
CA SER A 63 30.16 21.69 -7.27
C SER A 63 29.15 21.23 -6.22
N GLN A 64 29.55 21.24 -4.97
CA GLN A 64 28.71 20.82 -3.83
C GLN A 64 27.59 21.83 -3.56
N GLY A 65 26.49 21.36 -2.95
CA GLY A 65 25.38 22.19 -2.53
C GLY A 65 24.11 21.39 -2.27
N THR A 66 23.04 22.11 -1.94
CA THR A 66 21.72 21.55 -1.64
C THR A 66 20.65 22.46 -2.24
N ILE A 67 19.64 21.89 -2.89
CA ILE A 67 18.51 22.61 -3.46
C ILE A 67 17.19 21.91 -3.13
N ALA A 68 16.11 22.67 -3.03
CA ALA A 68 14.74 22.16 -2.93
C ALA A 68 13.95 22.59 -4.18
N ILE A 69 13.43 21.65 -4.93
CA ILE A 69 12.74 21.89 -6.23
C ILE A 69 11.35 21.27 -6.17
N ASN A 70 10.33 21.94 -6.71
CA ASN A 70 9.00 21.35 -6.85
C ASN A 70 9.09 20.01 -7.61
N ALA A 71 8.75 18.92 -6.92
CA ALA A 71 8.97 17.55 -7.41
C ALA A 71 8.17 17.25 -8.68
N ARG A 72 6.92 17.74 -8.75
CA ARG A 72 6.06 17.54 -9.90
C ARG A 72 6.60 18.26 -11.13
N LYS A 73 7.04 19.51 -10.97
CA LYS A 73 7.62 20.30 -12.09
C LYS A 73 8.92 19.69 -12.57
N LEU A 74 9.78 19.26 -11.66
CA LEU A 74 11.00 18.56 -12.02
C LEU A 74 10.70 17.26 -12.78
N TYR A 75 9.72 16.47 -12.29
CA TYR A 75 9.28 15.24 -12.99
C TYR A 75 8.77 15.54 -14.41
N GLU A 76 7.89 16.52 -14.57
CA GLU A 76 7.34 16.93 -15.88
C GLU A 76 8.45 17.33 -16.86
N ILE A 77 9.43 18.12 -16.41
CA ILE A 77 10.58 18.55 -17.23
C ILE A 77 11.45 17.36 -17.59
N VAL A 78 11.85 16.54 -16.60
CA VAL A 78 12.72 15.38 -16.83
C VAL A 78 12.08 14.38 -17.78
N LYS A 79 10.79 14.13 -17.64
CA LYS A 79 10.03 13.20 -18.47
C LYS A 79 10.12 13.57 -19.96
N GLU A 80 9.93 14.85 -20.27
CA GLU A 80 9.96 15.37 -21.64
C GLU A 80 11.37 15.77 -22.12
N PHE A 81 12.40 15.61 -21.28
CA PHE A 81 13.77 16.04 -21.61
C PHE A 81 14.34 15.22 -22.77
N PRO A 82 14.92 15.86 -23.80
CA PRO A 82 15.28 15.19 -25.06
C PRO A 82 16.60 14.39 -25.02
N SER A 83 17.37 14.46 -23.93
CA SER A 83 18.66 13.75 -23.79
C SER A 83 18.71 12.81 -22.60
N ASN A 84 19.63 11.85 -22.66
CA ASN A 84 19.87 10.89 -21.56
C ASN A 84 20.67 11.48 -20.39
N GLU A 85 21.45 12.54 -20.62
CA GLU A 85 22.16 13.27 -19.57
C GLU A 85 21.48 14.62 -19.35
N ILE A 86 21.31 15.00 -18.10
CA ILE A 86 20.66 16.24 -17.66
C ILE A 86 21.64 16.97 -16.74
N ASN A 87 21.91 18.23 -17.05
CA ASN A 87 22.68 19.11 -16.17
C ASN A 87 21.73 19.88 -15.28
N ILE A 88 21.97 19.86 -13.99
CA ILE A 88 21.22 20.64 -13.00
C ILE A 88 22.22 21.56 -12.30
N ASN A 89 21.93 22.85 -12.32
CA ASN A 89 22.79 23.90 -11.83
C ASN A 89 21.98 24.92 -11.01
N GLU A 90 22.32 25.12 -9.75
CA GLU A 90 21.77 26.21 -8.96
C GLU A 90 22.48 27.52 -9.34
N ILE A 91 21.66 28.54 -9.61
CA ILE A 91 22.08 29.89 -9.90
C ILE A 91 21.81 30.74 -8.63
N GLU A 92 21.81 32.04 -8.75
CA GLU A 92 21.51 32.96 -7.66
C GLU A 92 20.03 32.85 -7.19
N ASN A 93 19.78 33.10 -5.91
CA ASN A 93 18.43 33.17 -5.31
C ASN A 93 17.59 31.88 -5.49
N HIS A 94 18.19 30.71 -5.35
CA HIS A 94 17.55 29.41 -5.52
C HIS A 94 16.95 29.13 -6.90
N TRP A 95 17.29 29.92 -7.91
CA TRP A 95 16.95 29.54 -9.28
C TRP A 95 17.76 28.36 -9.72
N VAL A 96 17.10 27.43 -10.41
CA VAL A 96 17.70 26.19 -10.88
C VAL A 96 17.59 26.11 -12.39
N GLU A 97 18.75 25.97 -13.02
CA GLU A 97 18.87 25.70 -14.44
C GLU A 97 18.90 24.18 -14.68
N ILE A 98 18.00 23.69 -15.52
CA ILE A 98 17.94 22.30 -15.97
C ILE A 98 18.20 22.31 -17.47
N SER A 99 19.35 21.82 -17.90
CA SER A 99 19.84 22.09 -19.24
C SER A 99 20.59 20.94 -19.90
N ASN A 100 20.68 21.02 -21.21
CA ASN A 100 21.65 20.35 -22.06
C ASN A 100 22.10 21.32 -23.18
N ASN A 101 22.75 20.81 -24.23
CA ASN A 101 23.25 21.63 -25.34
C ASN A 101 22.15 22.33 -26.18
N LYS A 102 20.86 21.95 -26.01
CA LYS A 102 19.75 22.43 -26.88
C LYS A 102 18.56 22.98 -26.11
N VAL A 103 18.38 22.53 -24.86
CA VAL A 103 17.21 22.86 -24.05
C VAL A 103 17.69 23.45 -22.75
N ASN A 104 17.04 24.50 -22.30
CA ASN A 104 17.32 25.16 -21.02
C ASN A 104 16.02 25.59 -20.35
N TYR A 105 15.78 25.09 -19.12
CA TYR A 105 14.71 25.49 -18.23
C TYR A 105 15.30 26.25 -17.05
N HIS A 106 14.65 27.35 -16.66
CA HIS A 106 14.91 28.03 -15.41
C HIS A 106 13.67 27.93 -14.54
N ILE A 107 13.79 27.30 -13.40
CA ILE A 107 12.70 27.15 -12.44
C ILE A 107 13.13 27.71 -11.07
N VAL A 108 12.15 28.20 -10.31
CA VAL A 108 12.39 28.69 -8.97
C VAL A 108 12.40 27.51 -8.00
N GLY A 109 13.48 27.36 -7.25
CA GLY A 109 13.55 26.49 -6.09
C GLY A 109 13.08 27.18 -4.82
N MET A 110 13.10 26.45 -3.72
CA MET A 110 12.83 26.93 -2.38
C MET A 110 14.10 26.85 -1.53
N ASN A 111 14.11 27.58 -0.40
CA ASN A 111 15.23 27.48 0.52
C ASN A 111 15.33 26.05 1.09
N PRO A 112 16.44 25.34 0.87
CA PRO A 112 16.60 23.97 1.35
C PRO A 112 16.63 23.86 2.90
N ASP A 113 16.95 24.93 3.61
CA ASP A 113 16.98 24.94 5.08
C ASP A 113 15.56 24.84 5.69
N ASP A 114 14.52 25.17 4.91
CA ASP A 114 13.13 25.01 5.32
C ASP A 114 12.60 23.58 5.13
N PHE A 115 13.40 22.68 4.51
CA PHE A 115 12.98 21.31 4.26
C PHE A 115 12.94 20.49 5.57
N PRO A 116 11.83 19.78 5.85
CA PRO A 116 11.69 19.03 7.09
C PRO A 116 12.77 17.95 7.23
N GLU A 117 13.34 17.82 8.42
CA GLU A 117 14.31 16.78 8.72
C GLU A 117 13.65 15.39 8.62
N ILE A 118 14.25 14.51 7.82
CA ILE A 118 13.88 13.10 7.77
C ILE A 118 14.75 12.36 8.79
N PRO A 119 14.16 11.63 9.77
CA PRO A 119 14.92 10.95 10.79
C PRO A 119 15.97 10.00 10.21
N THR A 120 17.21 10.09 10.67
CA THR A 120 18.21 9.06 10.43
C THR A 120 18.11 8.06 11.56
N ILE A 121 17.71 6.82 11.24
CA ILE A 121 17.53 5.77 12.24
C ILE A 121 18.67 4.76 12.09
N GLU A 122 19.47 4.66 13.13
CA GLU A 122 20.63 3.75 13.21
C GLU A 122 20.33 2.55 14.10
N ASP A 123 21.18 1.53 14.08
CA ASP A 123 21.10 0.31 14.91
C ASP A 123 19.75 -0.42 14.80
N ILE A 124 19.30 -0.65 13.57
CA ILE A 124 18.06 -1.37 13.27
C ILE A 124 18.38 -2.81 12.92
N SER A 125 17.66 -3.73 13.53
CA SER A 125 17.63 -5.13 13.08
C SER A 125 16.64 -5.27 11.93
N PHE A 126 17.14 -5.72 10.78
CA PHE A 126 16.34 -5.86 9.57
C PHE A 126 15.88 -7.29 9.32
N LEU A 127 14.64 -7.42 8.90
CA LEU A 127 14.07 -8.61 8.34
C LEU A 127 14.15 -8.54 6.81
N LYS A 128 14.67 -9.59 6.19
CA LYS A 128 14.70 -9.73 4.73
C LYS A 128 13.43 -10.42 4.22
N ILE A 129 12.71 -9.77 3.31
CA ILE A 129 11.47 -10.27 2.71
C ILE A 129 11.61 -10.22 1.19
N LYS A 130 11.07 -11.22 0.48
CA LYS A 130 10.94 -11.15 -0.99
C LYS A 130 10.06 -9.98 -1.38
N SER A 131 10.54 -9.09 -2.25
CA SER A 131 9.83 -7.89 -2.68
C SER A 131 8.43 -8.20 -3.20
N ALA A 132 8.31 -9.19 -4.10
CA ALA A 132 7.02 -9.64 -4.62
C ALA A 132 6.05 -10.17 -3.53
N ALA A 133 6.57 -10.86 -2.50
CA ALA A 133 5.75 -11.34 -1.41
C ALA A 133 5.24 -10.20 -0.55
N PHE A 134 6.09 -9.24 -0.21
CA PHE A 134 5.71 -8.08 0.57
C PHE A 134 4.70 -7.20 -0.18
N LYS A 135 4.91 -6.99 -1.48
CA LYS A 135 3.96 -6.33 -2.37
C LYS A 135 2.58 -7.01 -2.33
N LYS A 136 2.54 -8.34 -2.47
CA LYS A 136 1.30 -9.13 -2.40
C LYS A 136 0.61 -9.00 -1.03
N MET A 137 1.36 -8.95 0.08
CA MET A 137 0.81 -8.73 1.41
C MET A 137 0.13 -7.36 1.52
N ILE A 138 0.81 -6.32 1.02
CA ILE A 138 0.26 -4.96 0.99
C ILE A 138 -0.99 -4.90 0.11
N ASP A 139 -0.93 -5.41 -1.12
CA ASP A 139 -2.06 -5.40 -2.07
C ASP A 139 -3.32 -6.04 -1.46
N LYS A 140 -3.16 -7.12 -0.70
CA LYS A 140 -4.27 -7.86 -0.09
C LYS A 140 -4.84 -7.19 1.16
N THR A 141 -4.08 -6.37 1.84
CA THR A 141 -4.52 -5.71 3.08
C THR A 141 -4.97 -4.26 2.88
N ILE A 142 -4.43 -3.57 1.87
CA ILE A 142 -4.72 -2.15 1.62
C ILE A 142 -6.13 -1.90 1.07
N ILE A 143 -6.80 -2.93 0.54
CA ILE A 143 -8.15 -2.83 -0.05
C ILE A 143 -9.23 -2.38 0.94
N ILE A 144 -9.01 -2.58 2.24
CA ILE A 144 -9.96 -2.13 3.25
C ILE A 144 -9.71 -0.65 3.52
N SER A 145 -10.60 0.19 3.04
CA SER A 145 -10.60 1.62 3.33
C SER A 145 -11.58 1.94 4.44
N VAL A 146 -11.14 2.76 5.38
CA VAL A 146 -11.99 3.29 6.45
C VAL A 146 -12.58 4.62 5.99
N ALA A 147 -13.78 4.96 6.46
CA ALA A 147 -14.37 6.26 6.17
C ALA A 147 -13.49 7.39 6.70
N THR A 148 -13.40 8.48 5.97
CA THR A 148 -12.51 9.62 6.29
C THR A 148 -12.87 10.34 7.59
N ASP A 149 -14.09 10.17 8.07
CA ASP A 149 -14.62 10.74 9.31
C ASP A 149 -14.53 9.78 10.51
N ASP A 150 -13.97 8.60 10.33
CA ASP A 150 -13.80 7.63 11.42
C ASP A 150 -12.75 8.13 12.43
N ARG A 151 -13.18 8.34 13.66
CA ARG A 151 -12.31 8.82 14.74
C ARG A 151 -11.31 7.78 15.27
N ARG A 152 -11.44 6.53 14.85
CA ARG A 152 -10.56 5.43 15.25
C ARG A 152 -9.30 5.42 14.39
N VAL A 153 -8.35 6.31 14.67
CA VAL A 153 -7.12 6.48 13.88
C VAL A 153 -6.36 5.16 13.67
N HIS A 154 -6.35 4.29 14.68
CA HIS A 154 -5.64 3.00 14.66
C HIS A 154 -6.16 2.01 13.60
N ILE A 155 -7.44 2.09 13.18
CA ILE A 155 -7.96 1.22 12.10
C ILE A 155 -7.65 1.77 10.69
N ASN A 156 -7.13 3.00 10.58
CA ASN A 156 -6.60 3.56 9.33
C ASN A 156 -5.23 2.99 8.95
N GLY A 157 -4.66 2.15 9.80
CA GLY A 157 -3.42 1.44 9.57
C GLY A 157 -3.62 -0.03 9.21
N ILE A 158 -2.51 -0.67 8.91
CA ILE A 158 -2.38 -2.12 8.76
C ILE A 158 -1.54 -2.60 9.94
N TYR A 159 -2.10 -3.55 10.68
CA TYR A 159 -1.41 -4.19 11.78
C TYR A 159 -0.40 -5.19 11.24
N PHE A 160 0.84 -5.04 11.64
CA PHE A 160 1.97 -5.86 11.23
C PHE A 160 2.54 -6.53 12.48
N GLU A 161 2.50 -7.86 12.53
CA GLU A 161 2.93 -8.61 13.71
C GLU A 161 3.67 -9.89 13.37
N LYS A 162 4.41 -10.37 14.35
CA LYS A 162 5.04 -11.69 14.38
C LYS A 162 4.17 -12.65 15.15
N ILE A 163 3.82 -13.76 14.53
CA ILE A 163 3.07 -14.84 15.16
C ILE A 163 3.78 -16.18 14.95
N LYS A 164 3.30 -17.21 15.63
CA LYS A 164 3.71 -18.60 15.39
C LYS A 164 2.55 -19.42 14.84
N ILE A 165 2.74 -20.00 13.66
CA ILE A 165 1.82 -20.95 13.04
C ILE A 165 2.57 -22.26 12.89
N ASN A 166 2.05 -23.36 13.46
CA ASN A 166 2.68 -24.68 13.40
C ASN A 166 4.17 -24.65 13.80
N ASN A 167 4.51 -23.93 14.86
CA ASN A 167 5.89 -23.69 15.33
C ASN A 167 6.81 -22.93 14.35
N GLN A 168 6.28 -22.34 13.30
CA GLN A 168 7.05 -21.48 12.37
C GLN A 168 6.78 -20.02 12.67
N ASN A 169 7.86 -19.22 12.74
CA ASN A 169 7.74 -17.77 12.80
C ASN A 169 7.13 -17.25 11.51
N THR A 170 6.05 -16.51 11.61
CA THR A 170 5.24 -16.02 10.50
C THR A 170 5.01 -14.53 10.69
N ILE A 171 5.11 -13.76 9.61
CA ILE A 171 4.70 -12.37 9.59
C ILE A 171 3.24 -12.32 9.19
N ARG A 172 2.46 -11.54 9.89
CA ARG A 172 1.05 -11.33 9.61
C ARG A 172 0.77 -9.85 9.37
N MET A 173 0.02 -9.54 8.32
CA MET A 173 -0.59 -8.25 8.09
C MET A 173 -2.10 -8.35 8.20
N VAL A 174 -2.71 -7.44 8.95
CA VAL A 174 -4.17 -7.41 9.17
C VAL A 174 -4.70 -6.02 8.98
N SER A 175 -5.81 -5.89 8.27
CA SER A 175 -6.57 -4.64 8.16
C SER A 175 -8.05 -4.88 8.41
N THR A 176 -8.73 -3.89 8.96
CA THR A 176 -10.18 -3.93 9.24
C THR A 176 -10.77 -2.53 9.18
N ASP A 177 -12.06 -2.44 8.89
CA ASP A 177 -12.90 -1.23 9.05
C ASP A 177 -14.02 -1.43 10.10
N GLY A 178 -13.99 -2.57 10.80
CA GLY A 178 -15.01 -2.99 11.77
C GLY A 178 -16.15 -3.79 11.16
N SER A 179 -16.30 -3.79 9.82
CA SER A 179 -17.33 -4.56 9.10
C SER A 179 -16.75 -5.70 8.26
N ARG A 180 -15.46 -5.63 7.98
CA ARG A 180 -14.70 -6.66 7.27
C ARG A 180 -13.25 -6.68 7.75
N LEU A 181 -12.57 -7.79 7.49
CA LEU A 181 -11.18 -7.98 7.84
C LEU A 181 -10.45 -8.64 6.67
N SER A 182 -9.22 -8.23 6.43
CA SER A 182 -8.28 -8.89 5.53
C SER A 182 -7.01 -9.26 6.28
N LEU A 183 -6.57 -10.50 6.12
CA LEU A 183 -5.41 -11.05 6.80
C LEU A 183 -4.53 -11.78 5.79
N VAL A 184 -3.23 -11.53 5.86
CA VAL A 184 -2.23 -12.21 5.04
C VAL A 184 -1.07 -12.66 5.89
N ASP A 185 -0.69 -13.91 5.74
CA ASP A 185 0.45 -14.53 6.38
C ASP A 185 1.61 -14.71 5.40
N TYR A 186 2.81 -14.48 5.85
CA TYR A 186 4.04 -14.76 5.13
C TYR A 186 5.02 -15.55 5.99
N ILE A 187 5.41 -16.71 5.49
CA ILE A 187 6.42 -17.55 6.12
C ILE A 187 7.73 -17.32 5.38
N PRO A 188 8.74 -16.72 6.05
CA PRO A 188 10.05 -16.50 5.43
C PRO A 188 10.72 -17.81 5.01
N GLU A 189 11.34 -17.82 3.82
CA GLU A 189 12.05 -18.99 3.26
C GLU A 189 13.41 -19.25 3.94
N SER A 190 13.53 -19.15 5.23
CA SER A 190 14.80 -19.47 5.87
C SER A 190 14.91 -20.98 6.11
N ALA A 191 15.91 -21.59 5.53
CA ALA A 191 16.15 -23.03 5.50
C ALA A 191 16.48 -23.67 6.86
N ALA A 192 16.37 -23.01 8.00
CA ALA A 192 16.89 -23.51 9.26
C ALA A 192 15.99 -23.34 10.49
N GLY A 193 14.72 -23.01 10.39
CA GLY A 193 13.81 -23.04 11.55
C GLY A 193 14.12 -22.09 12.72
N LYS A 194 15.17 -21.30 12.66
CA LYS A 194 15.64 -20.35 13.70
C LYS A 194 15.73 -18.91 13.19
N PHE A 195 14.82 -18.53 12.29
CA PHE A 195 14.75 -17.14 11.87
C PHE A 195 14.04 -16.33 12.96
N ASP A 196 14.76 -15.41 13.56
CA ASP A 196 14.15 -14.47 14.49
C ASP A 196 13.67 -13.24 13.71
N ILE A 197 12.39 -12.95 13.83
CA ILE A 197 11.78 -11.75 13.27
C ILE A 197 12.02 -10.65 14.30
N PRO A 198 12.79 -9.59 13.97
CA PRO A 198 13.10 -8.52 14.91
C PRO A 198 11.90 -7.58 15.11
N LEU A 199 10.82 -8.15 15.62
CA LEU A 199 9.58 -7.47 15.95
C LEU A 199 9.12 -7.99 17.32
N GLU A 200 9.27 -7.18 18.36
CA GLU A 200 8.91 -7.54 19.73
C GLU A 200 7.40 -7.51 19.97
N ALA A 201 6.73 -6.49 19.42
CA ALA A 201 5.29 -6.28 19.49
C ALA A 201 4.70 -5.95 18.13
N GLY A 202 3.40 -6.15 17.95
CA GLY A 202 2.70 -5.73 16.76
C GLY A 202 2.70 -4.20 16.62
N ILE A 203 2.82 -3.72 15.39
CA ILE A 203 2.85 -2.29 15.04
C ILE A 203 1.74 -1.94 14.06
N ILE A 204 1.28 -0.69 14.08
CA ILE A 204 0.24 -0.20 13.16
C ILE A 204 0.88 0.76 12.16
N ILE A 205 0.98 0.32 10.91
CA ILE A 205 1.60 1.07 9.82
C ILE A 205 0.50 1.80 9.04
N PRO A 206 0.58 3.14 8.86
CA PRO A 206 -0.39 3.88 8.05
C PRO A 206 -0.54 3.30 6.65
N LYS A 207 -1.77 3.14 6.17
CA LYS A 207 -2.06 2.66 4.80
C LYS A 207 -1.44 3.55 3.74
N LYS A 208 -1.44 4.87 3.96
CA LYS A 208 -0.80 5.84 3.06
C LYS A 208 0.68 5.52 2.86
N GLY A 209 1.44 5.31 3.95
CA GLY A 209 2.85 4.96 3.88
C GLY A 209 3.09 3.62 3.16
N LEU A 210 2.26 2.59 3.43
CA LEU A 210 2.35 1.31 2.71
C LEU A 210 1.96 1.42 1.24
N THR A 211 1.11 2.37 0.84
CA THR A 211 0.84 2.65 -0.57
C THR A 211 2.10 3.15 -1.28
N GLU A 212 2.87 4.02 -0.63
CA GLU A 212 4.15 4.48 -1.18
C GLU A 212 5.18 3.35 -1.23
N VAL A 213 5.26 2.53 -0.18
CA VAL A 213 6.09 1.31 -0.22
C VAL A 213 5.69 0.41 -1.39
N ASN A 214 4.40 0.22 -1.64
CA ASN A 214 3.92 -0.64 -2.73
C ASN A 214 4.35 -0.17 -4.13
N ARG A 215 4.43 1.15 -4.34
CA ARG A 215 4.98 1.75 -5.58
C ARG A 215 6.48 1.53 -5.71
N PHE A 216 7.17 1.55 -4.59
CA PHE A 216 8.61 1.38 -4.47
C PHE A 216 9.06 -0.08 -4.69
N LEU A 217 8.19 -1.06 -4.42
CA LEU A 217 8.51 -2.48 -4.51
C LEU A 217 8.50 -3.01 -5.96
N ASP A 218 9.57 -3.72 -6.34
CA ASP A 218 9.65 -4.45 -7.59
C ASP A 218 9.06 -5.86 -7.51
N GLN A 219 8.91 -6.49 -8.65
CA GLN A 219 8.48 -7.91 -8.74
C GLN A 219 9.64 -8.88 -8.43
N LYS A 220 10.87 -8.41 -8.39
CA LYS A 220 12.08 -9.22 -8.15
C LYS A 220 12.91 -8.65 -7.02
N GLY A 221 13.81 -9.47 -6.49
CA GLY A 221 14.72 -9.07 -5.43
C GLY A 221 14.13 -9.18 -4.03
N ASP A 222 14.87 -8.64 -3.10
CA ASP A 222 14.55 -8.65 -1.68
C ASP A 222 14.51 -7.21 -1.16
N VAL A 223 13.71 -6.99 -0.13
CA VAL A 223 13.71 -5.76 0.66
C VAL A 223 14.01 -6.08 2.12
N GLN A 224 14.51 -5.11 2.82
CA GLN A 224 14.76 -5.18 4.25
C GLN A 224 13.72 -4.33 4.97
N THR A 225 13.02 -4.91 5.93
CA THR A 225 12.06 -4.19 6.77
C THR A 225 12.51 -4.23 8.22
N GLY A 226 12.32 -3.15 8.92
CA GLY A 226 12.62 -3.06 10.34
C GLY A 226 11.75 -2.01 11.01
N ASN A 227 11.74 -2.03 12.33
CA ASN A 227 11.08 -0.99 13.12
C ASN A 227 12.01 -0.56 14.25
N LYS A 228 11.99 0.71 14.57
CA LYS A 228 12.67 1.27 15.73
C LYS A 228 11.94 2.53 16.17
N ASP A 229 11.84 2.71 17.46
CA ASP A 229 11.07 3.79 18.07
C ASP A 229 9.64 3.82 17.50
N ASN A 230 9.22 4.95 16.96
CA ASN A 230 7.89 5.11 16.36
C ASN A 230 7.94 5.08 14.82
N HIS A 231 8.88 4.33 14.21
CA HIS A 231 9.05 4.28 12.77
C HIS A 231 9.14 2.86 12.23
N PHE A 232 8.53 2.64 11.07
CA PHE A 232 8.72 1.47 10.23
C PHE A 232 9.60 1.84 9.05
N ILE A 233 10.62 1.04 8.78
CA ILE A 233 11.65 1.31 7.77
C ILE A 233 11.63 0.22 6.72
N VAL A 234 11.65 0.62 5.45
CA VAL A 234 11.82 -0.28 4.30
C VAL A 234 13.02 0.17 3.50
N LYS A 235 14.00 -0.72 3.35
CA LYS A 235 15.21 -0.49 2.54
C LYS A 235 15.25 -1.40 1.32
N LYS A 236 15.63 -0.81 0.20
CA LYS A 236 15.89 -1.51 -1.05
C LYS A 236 17.09 -0.85 -1.71
N ASP A 237 18.16 -1.59 -1.91
CA ASP A 237 19.42 -1.07 -2.45
C ASP A 237 19.90 0.21 -1.73
N THR A 238 19.96 1.32 -2.42
CA THR A 238 20.37 2.64 -1.89
C THR A 238 19.21 3.51 -1.44
N GLU A 239 18.00 3.00 -1.49
CA GLU A 239 16.76 3.72 -1.20
C GLU A 239 16.14 3.27 0.12
N THR A 240 15.57 4.21 0.87
CA THR A 240 14.94 3.97 2.16
C THR A 240 13.62 4.74 2.25
N ILE A 241 12.55 4.06 2.66
CA ILE A 241 11.30 4.68 3.08
C ILE A 241 11.17 4.54 4.59
N ILE A 242 10.83 5.62 5.26
CA ILE A 242 10.64 5.72 6.71
C ILE A 242 9.20 6.18 6.94
N ILE A 243 8.44 5.40 7.69
CA ILE A 243 7.01 5.67 7.95
C ILE A 243 6.82 5.82 9.45
N ARG A 244 6.23 6.92 9.88
CA ARG A 244 5.80 7.12 11.26
C ARG A 244 4.61 6.20 11.56
N LEU A 245 4.71 5.42 12.65
CA LEU A 245 3.66 4.49 13.08
C LEU A 245 2.45 5.23 13.67
N LEU A 246 1.29 4.58 13.56
CA LEU A 246 0.08 5.04 14.26
C LEU A 246 0.11 4.54 15.70
N GLU A 247 -0.34 5.40 16.62
CA GLU A 247 -0.51 5.06 18.02
C GLU A 247 -1.87 4.42 18.26
N GLY A 248 -1.96 3.57 19.29
CA GLY A 248 -3.19 2.92 19.72
C GLY A 248 -3.12 1.40 19.70
N GLU A 249 -4.20 0.77 20.12
CA GLU A 249 -4.33 -0.68 20.14
C GLU A 249 -5.15 -1.13 18.93
N PHE A 250 -4.61 -2.06 18.13
CA PHE A 250 -5.37 -2.68 17.05
C PHE A 250 -6.46 -3.60 17.63
N PRO A 251 -7.67 -3.65 17.04
CA PRO A 251 -8.77 -4.48 17.52
C PRO A 251 -8.37 -5.95 17.63
N LYS A 252 -8.82 -6.61 18.69
CA LYS A 252 -8.64 -8.06 18.87
C LYS A 252 -9.42 -8.80 17.78
N TYR A 253 -8.71 -9.37 16.84
CA TYR A 253 -9.32 -10.04 15.67
C TYR A 253 -9.26 -11.57 15.76
N SER A 254 -8.56 -12.14 16.74
CA SER A 254 -8.36 -13.59 16.88
C SER A 254 -9.67 -14.38 16.97
N GLU A 255 -10.66 -13.83 17.66
CA GLU A 255 -11.98 -14.44 17.79
C GLU A 255 -12.79 -14.40 16.47
N ILE A 256 -12.53 -13.38 15.61
CA ILE A 256 -13.24 -13.19 14.35
C ILE A 256 -12.76 -14.20 13.29
N ILE A 257 -11.51 -14.61 13.36
CA ILE A 257 -10.90 -15.54 12.40
C ILE A 257 -11.07 -17.02 12.81
N ASP A 258 -11.59 -17.30 14.01
CA ASP A 258 -11.92 -18.64 14.41
C ASP A 258 -13.22 -19.08 13.71
N LYS A 259 -13.10 -20.15 12.92
CA LYS A 259 -14.17 -20.60 12.02
C LYS A 259 -15.24 -21.44 12.69
N GLY A 260 -14.93 -21.98 13.87
CA GLY A 260 -15.81 -22.99 14.50
C GLY A 260 -16.30 -24.04 13.51
N ASP A 261 -17.58 -24.39 13.58
CA ASP A 261 -18.27 -25.35 12.70
C ASP A 261 -18.81 -24.67 11.43
N ALA A 262 -17.99 -23.95 10.68
CA ALA A 262 -18.41 -23.21 9.50
C ALA A 262 -18.79 -24.13 8.32
N SER A 263 -19.92 -23.84 7.65
CA SER A 263 -20.29 -24.47 6.39
C SER A 263 -19.46 -23.87 5.24
N ILE A 264 -18.85 -24.74 4.45
CA ILE A 264 -18.03 -24.34 3.29
C ILE A 264 -18.89 -24.37 2.01
N ILE A 265 -18.89 -23.28 1.27
CA ILE A 265 -19.57 -23.13 -0.01
C ILE A 265 -18.53 -22.85 -1.10
N THR A 266 -18.55 -23.64 -2.17
CA THR A 266 -17.68 -23.42 -3.33
C THR A 266 -18.42 -22.63 -4.39
N ILE A 267 -17.88 -21.49 -4.83
CA ILE A 267 -18.51 -20.59 -5.79
C ILE A 267 -17.51 -20.25 -6.91
N ASN A 268 -17.98 -20.23 -8.16
CA ASN A 268 -17.16 -19.75 -9.28
C ASN A 268 -16.90 -18.23 -9.14
N ARG A 269 -15.62 -17.86 -8.95
CA ARG A 269 -15.19 -16.47 -8.70
C ARG A 269 -15.71 -15.50 -9.78
N LYS A 270 -15.51 -15.80 -11.06
CA LYS A 270 -15.86 -14.89 -12.16
C LYS A 270 -17.36 -14.68 -12.27
N MET A 271 -18.12 -15.77 -12.16
CA MET A 271 -19.60 -15.69 -12.20
C MET A 271 -20.12 -14.86 -11.01
N PHE A 272 -19.64 -15.17 -9.81
CA PHE A 272 -20.05 -14.48 -8.59
C PHE A 272 -19.66 -12.99 -8.59
N LEU A 273 -18.43 -12.67 -9.01
CA LEU A 273 -17.98 -11.27 -9.16
C LEU A 273 -18.86 -10.47 -10.14
N ASN A 274 -19.19 -11.07 -11.28
CA ASN A 274 -20.03 -10.40 -12.27
C ASN A 274 -21.48 -10.22 -11.78
N MET A 275 -22.03 -11.21 -11.07
CA MET A 275 -23.33 -11.15 -10.43
C MET A 275 -23.36 -10.00 -9.39
N LEU A 276 -22.38 -9.94 -8.50
CA LEU A 276 -22.28 -8.87 -7.50
C LEU A 276 -22.14 -7.47 -8.14
N LYS A 277 -21.37 -7.35 -9.23
CA LYS A 277 -21.28 -6.08 -9.98
C LYS A 277 -22.61 -5.64 -10.54
N ARG A 278 -23.44 -6.55 -11.08
CA ARG A 278 -24.80 -6.23 -11.54
C ARG A 278 -25.72 -5.83 -10.39
N MET A 279 -25.69 -6.57 -9.29
CA MET A 279 -26.49 -6.24 -8.09
C MET A 279 -26.10 -4.89 -7.48
N SER A 280 -24.83 -4.50 -7.61
CA SER A 280 -24.33 -3.22 -7.10
C SER A 280 -24.81 -2.00 -7.90
N ILE A 281 -25.46 -2.16 -9.03
CA ILE A 281 -26.02 -1.03 -9.83
C ILE A 281 -27.11 -0.30 -9.05
N LEU A 282 -27.86 -1.02 -8.22
CA LEU A 282 -28.91 -0.44 -7.37
C LEU A 282 -28.39 0.05 -6.00
N TYR A 283 -27.07 -0.04 -5.78
CA TYR A 283 -26.44 0.43 -4.56
C TYR A 283 -26.52 1.96 -4.44
N SER A 284 -26.84 2.44 -3.26
CA SER A 284 -26.73 3.86 -2.90
C SER A 284 -26.23 3.99 -1.45
N ASP A 285 -25.87 5.20 -1.03
CA ASP A 285 -25.38 5.43 0.33
C ASP A 285 -26.40 5.07 1.42
N ASN A 286 -27.69 5.14 1.11
CA ASN A 286 -28.76 4.77 2.02
C ASN A 286 -29.13 3.27 1.95
N TYR A 287 -28.87 2.61 0.81
CA TYR A 287 -29.24 1.21 0.55
C TYR A 287 -27.99 0.41 0.14
N LYS A 288 -27.19 0.01 1.14
CA LYS A 288 -25.87 -0.61 0.95
C LYS A 288 -25.90 -2.14 0.92
N GLY A 289 -27.01 -2.76 1.24
CA GLY A 289 -27.11 -4.20 1.42
C GLY A 289 -27.75 -4.91 0.24
N VAL A 290 -27.29 -6.12 -0.05
CA VAL A 290 -27.98 -7.10 -0.88
C VAL A 290 -28.26 -8.34 -0.07
N VAL A 291 -29.42 -8.97 -0.28
CA VAL A 291 -29.82 -10.17 0.44
C VAL A 291 -29.36 -11.41 -0.30
N PHE A 292 -28.63 -12.25 0.39
CA PHE A 292 -28.13 -13.55 -0.07
C PHE A 292 -29.02 -14.64 0.49
N ASN A 293 -29.65 -15.40 -0.38
CA ASN A 293 -30.44 -16.56 -0.03
C ASN A 293 -29.73 -17.83 -0.52
N PHE A 294 -29.14 -18.59 0.41
CA PHE A 294 -28.55 -19.87 0.14
C PHE A 294 -29.60 -20.97 0.26
N HIS A 295 -29.84 -21.68 -0.80
CA HIS A 295 -30.68 -22.85 -0.86
C HIS A 295 -29.86 -24.06 -1.28
N LYS A 296 -30.46 -25.25 -1.22
CA LYS A 296 -29.84 -26.45 -1.77
C LYS A 296 -29.47 -26.21 -3.23
N ASP A 297 -28.18 -26.29 -3.54
CA ASP A 297 -27.58 -26.17 -4.87
C ASP A 297 -27.79 -24.80 -5.57
N LYS A 298 -28.32 -23.78 -4.86
CA LYS A 298 -28.54 -22.44 -5.43
C LYS A 298 -28.20 -21.30 -4.48
N LEU A 299 -27.60 -20.24 -5.02
CA LEU A 299 -27.49 -18.92 -4.40
C LEU A 299 -28.38 -17.93 -5.16
N ILE A 300 -29.31 -17.29 -4.46
CA ILE A 300 -30.14 -16.22 -4.98
C ILE A 300 -29.73 -14.93 -4.30
N ILE A 301 -29.40 -13.88 -5.08
CA ILE A 301 -29.12 -12.55 -4.56
C ILE A 301 -30.21 -11.59 -5.02
N THR A 302 -30.70 -10.80 -4.07
CA THR A 302 -31.72 -9.77 -4.32
C THR A 302 -31.19 -8.42 -3.84
N ALA A 303 -31.27 -7.42 -4.69
CA ALA A 303 -30.97 -6.03 -4.37
C ALA A 303 -32.27 -5.21 -4.51
N THR A 304 -32.64 -4.49 -3.47
CA THR A 304 -33.84 -3.63 -3.45
C THR A 304 -33.44 -2.23 -3.05
N ASN A 305 -33.83 -1.27 -3.88
CA ASN A 305 -33.70 0.16 -3.63
C ASN A 305 -35.04 0.82 -3.92
N PRO A 306 -35.72 1.39 -2.91
CA PRO A 306 -37.05 1.97 -3.10
C PRO A 306 -37.13 3.07 -4.16
N ASP A 307 -36.03 3.78 -4.40
CA ASP A 307 -35.95 4.89 -5.34
C ASP A 307 -35.62 4.44 -6.77
N LEU A 308 -34.94 3.29 -6.92
CA LEU A 308 -34.37 2.82 -8.19
C LEU A 308 -35.02 1.52 -8.70
N GLY A 309 -35.55 0.68 -7.80
CA GLY A 309 -36.17 -0.59 -8.16
C GLY A 309 -35.57 -1.81 -7.52
N GLU A 310 -35.79 -2.98 -8.10
CA GLU A 310 -35.37 -4.28 -7.59
C GLU A 310 -34.64 -5.07 -8.65
N SER A 311 -33.62 -5.83 -8.24
CA SER A 311 -32.91 -6.79 -9.07
C SER A 311 -32.76 -8.10 -8.34
N LYS A 312 -32.93 -9.22 -9.08
CA LYS A 312 -32.78 -10.57 -8.57
C LYS A 312 -32.04 -11.44 -9.58
N GLU A 313 -31.05 -12.17 -9.09
CA GLU A 313 -30.27 -13.10 -9.91
C GLU A 313 -29.94 -14.35 -9.11
N ASP A 314 -29.87 -15.52 -9.79
CA ASP A 314 -29.49 -16.78 -9.18
C ASP A 314 -28.29 -17.41 -9.88
N MET A 315 -27.55 -18.23 -9.15
CA MET A 315 -26.48 -19.08 -9.66
C MET A 315 -26.44 -20.43 -8.95
N ASP A 316 -25.96 -21.44 -9.68
CA ASP A 316 -25.77 -22.76 -9.11
C ASP A 316 -24.51 -22.77 -8.23
N ILE A 317 -24.60 -23.43 -7.07
CA ILE A 317 -23.52 -23.59 -6.09
C ILE A 317 -23.53 -25.03 -5.56
N ASP A 318 -22.40 -25.51 -5.05
CA ASP A 318 -22.37 -26.76 -4.28
C ASP A 318 -22.61 -26.48 -2.81
N TYR A 319 -23.90 -26.45 -2.43
CA TYR A 319 -24.34 -26.23 -1.06
C TYR A 319 -25.46 -27.21 -0.68
N LYS A 320 -25.26 -27.97 0.39
CA LYS A 320 -26.21 -28.98 0.88
C LYS A 320 -26.73 -28.68 2.29
N GLY A 321 -26.44 -27.50 2.79
CA GLY A 321 -26.87 -27.08 4.13
C GLY A 321 -28.33 -26.60 4.18
N ASN A 322 -28.73 -26.14 5.35
CA ASN A 322 -30.04 -25.52 5.56
C ASN A 322 -30.17 -24.19 4.83
N LYS A 323 -31.40 -23.75 4.57
CA LYS A 323 -31.65 -22.43 4.02
C LYS A 323 -31.04 -21.35 4.95
N ILE A 324 -30.20 -20.49 4.38
CA ILE A 324 -29.62 -19.32 5.07
C ILE A 324 -30.02 -18.07 4.29
N GLU A 325 -30.51 -17.07 5.00
CA GLU A 325 -30.80 -15.74 4.48
C GLU A 325 -30.01 -14.71 5.29
N THR A 326 -29.25 -13.88 4.59
CA THR A 326 -28.39 -12.88 5.23
C THR A 326 -28.13 -11.72 4.27
N ALA A 327 -27.89 -10.52 4.79
CA ALA A 327 -27.54 -9.36 3.97
C ALA A 327 -26.06 -9.02 4.10
N PHE A 328 -25.47 -8.61 2.98
CA PHE A 328 -24.09 -8.15 2.94
C PHE A 328 -23.94 -6.92 2.04
N ASN A 329 -22.88 -6.15 2.28
CA ASN A 329 -22.45 -5.14 1.34
C ASN A 329 -21.70 -5.82 0.16
N PRO A 330 -22.24 -5.76 -1.07
CA PRO A 330 -21.63 -6.45 -2.21
C PRO A 330 -20.24 -5.91 -2.57
N LYS A 331 -19.98 -4.63 -2.27
CA LYS A 331 -18.69 -3.99 -2.53
C LYS A 331 -17.57 -4.68 -1.78
N PHE A 332 -17.80 -5.17 -0.57
CA PHE A 332 -16.77 -5.87 0.21
C PHE A 332 -16.32 -7.17 -0.46
N PHE A 333 -17.28 -7.92 -1.02
CA PHE A 333 -16.95 -9.11 -1.80
C PHE A 333 -16.24 -8.75 -3.11
N ILE A 334 -16.70 -7.71 -3.82
CA ILE A 334 -16.09 -7.26 -5.08
C ILE A 334 -14.63 -6.89 -4.86
N ASP A 335 -14.33 -6.11 -3.81
CA ASP A 335 -12.97 -5.72 -3.45
C ASP A 335 -12.09 -6.95 -3.21
N THR A 336 -12.56 -7.88 -2.38
CA THR A 336 -11.84 -9.13 -2.07
C THR A 336 -11.66 -10.01 -3.30
N LEU A 337 -12.71 -10.20 -4.11
CA LEU A 337 -12.67 -11.04 -5.30
C LEU A 337 -11.74 -10.49 -6.38
N ASN A 338 -11.53 -9.17 -6.45
CA ASN A 338 -10.62 -8.57 -7.42
C ASN A 338 -9.14 -8.85 -7.13
N ILE A 339 -8.76 -9.10 -5.86
CA ILE A 339 -7.37 -9.32 -5.47
C ILE A 339 -6.97 -10.80 -5.38
N ILE A 340 -7.91 -11.71 -5.56
CA ILE A 340 -7.65 -13.14 -5.57
C ILE A 340 -7.21 -13.54 -6.98
N ASP A 341 -6.12 -14.33 -7.08
CA ASP A 341 -5.55 -14.78 -8.35
C ASP A 341 -6.57 -15.50 -9.25
N GLU A 342 -6.57 -15.17 -10.55
CA GLU A 342 -7.57 -15.68 -11.52
C GLU A 342 -7.48 -17.19 -11.81
N GLN A 343 -6.35 -17.82 -11.52
CA GLN A 343 -6.07 -19.21 -11.93
C GLN A 343 -6.53 -20.27 -10.92
N LYS A 344 -7.17 -19.90 -9.83
CA LYS A 344 -7.53 -20.83 -8.75
C LYS A 344 -8.98 -20.70 -8.35
N PRO A 345 -9.71 -21.82 -8.10
CA PRO A 345 -11.06 -21.76 -7.55
C PRO A 345 -11.03 -21.04 -6.21
N CYS A 346 -11.84 -19.98 -6.12
CA CYS A 346 -11.87 -19.11 -4.98
C CYS A 346 -12.80 -19.65 -3.90
N PHE A 347 -12.23 -19.94 -2.77
CA PHE A 347 -12.96 -19.79 -1.51
C PHE A 347 -12.76 -18.35 -1.02
N ILE A 348 -13.60 -17.83 -0.13
CA ILE A 348 -13.25 -16.68 0.71
C ILE A 348 -12.03 -17.05 1.59
N GLU A 349 -11.69 -18.33 1.61
CA GLU A 349 -10.35 -18.90 1.81
C GLU A 349 -9.85 -19.50 0.50
N GLY A 350 -8.73 -19.04 0.01
CA GLY A 350 -8.07 -19.73 -1.10
C GLY A 350 -7.67 -21.14 -0.68
N LYS A 351 -8.24 -22.18 -1.31
CA LYS A 351 -7.91 -23.60 -1.00
C LYS A 351 -6.42 -23.90 -1.17
N GLU A 352 -5.73 -23.09 -1.96
CA GLU A 352 -4.29 -23.14 -2.22
C GLU A 352 -3.52 -21.91 -1.72
N ASP A 353 -4.18 -20.78 -1.44
CA ASP A 353 -3.61 -19.61 -0.79
C ASP A 353 -4.03 -19.57 0.70
N LYS A 354 -3.58 -20.57 1.44
CA LYS A 354 -3.82 -20.69 2.90
C LYS A 354 -3.24 -19.54 3.72
N GLN A 355 -2.52 -18.62 3.07
CA GLN A 355 -1.91 -17.46 3.68
C GLN A 355 -2.80 -16.21 3.63
N PHE A 356 -3.93 -16.28 2.94
CA PHE A 356 -4.87 -15.17 2.81
C PHE A 356 -6.25 -15.53 3.35
N LEU A 357 -6.78 -14.69 4.23
CA LEU A 357 -8.13 -14.78 4.77
C LEU A 357 -8.83 -13.42 4.66
N SER A 358 -10.04 -13.41 4.14
CA SER A 358 -10.94 -12.26 4.21
C SER A 358 -12.22 -12.64 4.93
N VAL A 359 -12.61 -11.85 5.91
CA VAL A 359 -13.86 -11.99 6.66
C VAL A 359 -14.77 -10.82 6.36
N ILE A 360 -16.03 -11.07 6.05
CA ILE A 360 -17.05 -10.05 5.78
C ILE A 360 -18.21 -10.28 6.74
N MET A 361 -18.53 -9.27 7.54
CA MET A 361 -19.62 -9.34 8.50
C MET A 361 -20.95 -9.13 7.83
N PRO A 362 -22.01 -9.90 8.23
CA PRO A 362 -23.36 -9.67 7.75
C PRO A 362 -23.91 -8.35 8.25
N MET A 363 -24.79 -7.76 7.45
CA MET A 363 -25.55 -6.57 7.82
C MET A 363 -26.88 -7.00 8.50
N ARG A 364 -27.41 -6.17 9.37
CA ARG A 364 -28.79 -6.36 9.87
C ARG A 364 -29.77 -6.09 8.74
N ILE A 365 -30.72 -7.01 8.57
CA ILE A 365 -31.84 -6.90 7.62
C ILE A 365 -32.89 -5.98 8.22
#